data_69d1b066bbc013a0f99b1ad5f4401c80
#
_entry.id   69d1b066bbc013a0f99b1ad5f4401c80
#
_cell.length_a   1.000
_cell.length_b   1.000
_cell.length_c   1.000
_cell.angle_alpha   90.00
_cell.angle_beta   90.00
_cell.angle_gamma   90.00
#
_symmetry.space_group_name_H-M   'P 1'
#
loop_
_entity.id
_entity.type
_entity.pdbx_description
1 polymer ?
#
loop_
_entity_poly.entity_id
_entity_poly.type
_entity_poly.pdbx_seq_one_letter_code
_entity_poly.pdbx_strand_id
1 'polypeptide(L)'
;RVLQINEKDVSTFLWEGLLSQGMQRTLYILVLLFYIVSQKKKTQTIVIDDFCEGLDYDRSIKLGKYLYKFCLENNIQLITTSNDSFLMDVVDLKYWNILQRKGDKVTAINIYNSPELFEDFEFTGLNNFDLFSSDFIARHKK
;
A
#
# COMPACT_ATOMS: atom_id res chain seq x y z
N ARG A 1 -25.43 4.61 16.99
CA ARG A 1 -25.66 3.76 15.80
C ARG A 1 -24.51 2.77 15.73
N VAL A 2 -24.82 1.49 15.56
CA VAL A 2 -23.84 0.42 15.49
C VAL A 2 -23.90 -0.14 14.06
N LEU A 3 -22.73 -0.39 13.46
CA LEU A 3 -22.65 -0.97 12.14
C LEU A 3 -22.91 -2.48 12.24
N GLN A 4 -23.88 -2.96 11.46
CA GLN A 4 -24.16 -4.39 11.30
C GLN A 4 -23.65 -4.85 9.95
N ILE A 5 -22.93 -5.97 9.94
CA ILE A 5 -22.34 -6.54 8.74
C ILE A 5 -22.94 -7.92 8.53
N ASN A 6 -23.42 -8.15 7.32
CA ASN A 6 -23.90 -9.46 6.90
C ASN A 6 -22.82 -10.12 6.04
N GLU A 7 -22.23 -11.20 6.56
CA GLU A 7 -21.26 -12.01 5.83
C GLU A 7 -21.98 -13.19 5.17
N LYS A 8 -21.67 -13.46 3.90
CA LYS A 8 -22.42 -14.39 3.04
C LYS A 8 -22.65 -15.76 3.64
N ASP A 9 -21.68 -16.29 4.36
CA ASP A 9 -21.70 -17.66 4.90
C ASP A 9 -21.92 -17.70 6.44
N VAL A 10 -22.32 -16.57 7.03
CA VAL A 10 -22.58 -16.44 8.46
C VAL A 10 -24.07 -16.17 8.69
N SER A 11 -24.72 -17.01 9.48
CA SER A 11 -26.16 -16.94 9.72
C SER A 11 -26.63 -15.76 10.58
N THR A 12 -25.68 -15.08 11.23
CA THR A 12 -25.96 -13.97 12.14
C THR A 12 -25.24 -12.70 11.70
N PHE A 13 -25.83 -11.55 12.02
CA PHE A 13 -25.16 -10.26 11.79
C PHE A 13 -23.92 -10.14 12.70
N LEU A 14 -22.82 -9.70 12.11
CA LEU A 14 -21.62 -9.34 12.83
C LEU A 14 -21.68 -7.87 13.25
N TRP A 15 -21.29 -7.60 14.46
CA TRP A 15 -21.07 -6.24 14.94
C TRP A 15 -19.65 -5.81 14.61
N GLU A 16 -19.44 -4.55 14.34
CA GLU A 16 -18.12 -3.99 14.03
C GLU A 16 -17.01 -4.48 14.99
N GLY A 17 -17.30 -4.56 16.30
CA GLY A 17 -16.33 -5.04 17.29
C GLY A 17 -16.00 -6.53 17.23
N LEU A 18 -16.70 -7.32 16.41
CA LEU A 18 -16.42 -8.75 16.19
C LEU A 18 -15.56 -8.98 14.93
N LEU A 19 -15.32 -7.95 14.16
CA LEU A 19 -14.46 -8.05 12.98
C LEU A 19 -12.99 -8.19 13.37
N SER A 20 -12.25 -8.97 12.59
CA SER A 20 -10.79 -8.97 12.69
C SER A 20 -10.23 -7.58 12.36
N GLN A 21 -9.04 -7.28 12.85
CA GLN A 21 -8.36 -6.00 12.58
C GLN A 21 -8.27 -5.70 11.07
N GLY A 22 -7.91 -6.69 10.26
CA GLY A 22 -7.83 -6.55 8.80
C GLY A 22 -9.20 -6.29 8.16
N MET A 23 -10.28 -6.92 8.66
CA MET A 23 -11.65 -6.64 8.18
C MET A 23 -12.08 -5.21 8.52
N GLN A 24 -11.83 -4.75 9.74
CA GLN A 24 -12.12 -3.37 10.15
C GLN A 24 -11.36 -2.37 9.28
N ARG A 25 -10.05 -2.61 9.08
CA ARG A 25 -9.21 -1.76 8.23
C ARG A 25 -9.72 -1.68 6.80
N THR A 26 -10.03 -2.83 6.20
CA THR A 26 -10.61 -2.89 4.85
C THR A 26 -11.90 -2.09 4.77
N LEU A 27 -12.80 -2.29 5.73
CA LEU A 27 -14.07 -1.58 5.79
C LEU A 27 -13.88 -0.07 5.90
N TYR A 28 -12.99 0.40 6.77
CA TYR A 28 -12.73 1.82 6.95
C TYR A 28 -12.13 2.46 5.70
N ILE A 29 -11.19 1.77 5.03
CA ILE A 29 -10.64 2.26 3.76
C ILE A 29 -11.74 2.37 2.71
N LEU A 30 -12.58 1.35 2.52
CA LEU A 30 -13.67 1.39 1.55
C LEU A 30 -14.67 2.51 1.86
N VAL A 31 -15.09 2.66 3.12
CA VAL A 31 -15.98 3.74 3.54
C VAL A 31 -15.37 5.11 3.28
N LEU A 32 -14.07 5.28 3.58
CA LEU A 32 -13.34 6.51 3.29
C LEU A 32 -13.35 6.84 1.79
N LEU A 33 -13.08 5.86 0.92
CA LEU A 33 -13.07 6.06 -0.52
C LEU A 33 -14.44 6.48 -1.04
N PHE A 34 -15.51 5.82 -0.62
CA PHE A 34 -16.89 6.20 -0.98
C PHE A 34 -17.26 7.58 -0.45
N TYR A 35 -16.86 7.91 0.77
CA TYR A 35 -17.08 9.23 1.34
C TYR A 35 -16.40 10.33 0.51
N ILE A 36 -15.11 10.12 0.15
CA ILE A 36 -14.33 11.08 -0.64
C ILE A 36 -15.02 11.38 -1.98
N VAL A 37 -15.50 10.36 -2.68
CA VAL A 37 -16.19 10.55 -3.98
C VAL A 37 -17.51 11.27 -3.82
N SER A 38 -18.20 11.08 -2.69
CA SER A 38 -19.48 11.74 -2.42
C SER A 38 -19.34 13.23 -2.11
N GLN A 39 -18.12 13.72 -1.80
CA GLN A 39 -17.91 15.12 -1.45
C GLN A 39 -17.85 16.03 -2.68
N LYS A 40 -18.41 17.23 -2.56
CA LYS A 40 -18.30 18.27 -3.60
C LYS A 40 -16.88 18.81 -3.74
N LYS A 41 -16.13 18.86 -2.63
CA LYS A 41 -14.72 19.28 -2.60
C LYS A 41 -13.85 18.05 -2.86
N LYS A 42 -13.06 18.07 -3.91
CA LYS A 42 -12.17 16.96 -4.26
C LYS A 42 -11.04 16.83 -3.24
N THR A 43 -10.92 15.66 -2.66
CA THR A 43 -9.74 15.26 -1.89
C THR A 43 -8.57 15.10 -2.85
N GLN A 44 -7.40 15.64 -2.49
CA GLN A 44 -6.23 15.59 -3.35
C GLN A 44 -5.21 14.54 -2.92
N THR A 45 -5.16 14.21 -1.64
CA THR A 45 -4.17 13.28 -1.09
C THR A 45 -4.78 12.39 -0.02
N ILE A 46 -4.45 11.09 -0.09
CA ILE A 46 -4.74 10.09 0.94
C ILE A 46 -3.40 9.57 1.45
N VAL A 47 -3.24 9.52 2.77
CA VAL A 47 -2.06 8.94 3.43
C VAL A 47 -2.52 7.77 4.27
N ILE A 48 -1.92 6.58 4.06
CA ILE A 48 -2.21 5.37 4.82
C ILE A 48 -0.88 4.79 5.31
N ASP A 49 -0.72 4.79 6.63
CA ASP A 49 0.44 4.19 7.27
C ASP A 49 0.21 2.68 7.47
N ASP A 50 1.26 1.90 7.23
CA ASP A 50 1.28 0.44 7.34
C ASP A 50 0.07 -0.24 6.68
N PHE A 51 -0.10 -0.02 5.38
CA PHE A 51 -1.30 -0.34 4.61
C PHE A 51 -1.80 -1.77 4.79
N CYS A 52 -0.90 -2.75 4.88
CA CYS A 52 -1.25 -4.18 4.92
C CYS A 52 -1.41 -4.75 6.33
N GLU A 53 -1.26 -3.92 7.38
CA GLU A 53 -1.37 -4.41 8.76
C GLU A 53 -2.70 -5.15 9.00
N GLY A 54 -2.58 -6.40 9.49
CA GLY A 54 -3.71 -7.26 9.79
C GLY A 54 -4.42 -7.90 8.59
N LEU A 55 -3.91 -7.67 7.36
CA LEU A 55 -4.41 -8.30 6.14
C LEU A 55 -3.62 -9.57 5.80
N ASP A 56 -4.31 -10.57 5.25
CA ASP A 56 -3.69 -11.72 4.61
C ASP A 56 -3.28 -11.39 3.16
N TYR A 57 -2.57 -12.33 2.55
CA TYR A 57 -2.07 -12.24 1.18
C TYR A 57 -3.15 -11.78 0.18
N ASP A 58 -4.26 -12.51 0.11
CA ASP A 58 -5.30 -12.27 -0.88
C ASP A 58 -5.97 -10.91 -0.69
N ARG A 59 -6.22 -10.53 0.57
CA ARG A 59 -6.83 -9.24 0.91
C ARG A 59 -5.88 -8.08 0.65
N SER A 60 -4.61 -8.21 1.00
CA SER A 60 -3.59 -7.19 0.72
C SER A 60 -3.51 -6.87 -0.77
N ILE A 61 -3.42 -7.89 -1.62
CA ILE A 61 -3.34 -7.72 -3.07
C ILE A 61 -4.63 -7.12 -3.65
N LYS A 62 -5.79 -7.68 -3.27
CA LYS A 62 -7.08 -7.22 -3.81
C LYS A 62 -7.38 -5.78 -3.41
N LEU A 63 -7.18 -5.45 -2.12
CA LEU A 63 -7.41 -4.11 -1.62
C LEU A 63 -6.41 -3.12 -2.20
N GLY A 64 -5.12 -3.49 -2.31
CA GLY A 64 -4.08 -2.67 -2.92
C GLY A 64 -4.40 -2.32 -4.37
N LYS A 65 -4.67 -3.33 -5.20
CA LYS A 65 -5.05 -3.11 -6.60
C LYS A 65 -6.29 -2.21 -6.74
N TYR A 66 -7.30 -2.44 -5.90
CA TYR A 66 -8.50 -1.61 -5.92
C TYR A 66 -8.20 -0.16 -5.52
N LEU A 67 -7.47 0.06 -4.43
CA LEU A 67 -7.11 1.38 -3.92
C LEU A 67 -6.28 2.18 -4.93
N TYR A 68 -5.26 1.55 -5.52
CA TYR A 68 -4.40 2.21 -6.52
C TYR A 68 -5.19 2.61 -7.76
N LYS A 69 -6.00 1.69 -8.30
CA LYS A 69 -6.86 1.98 -9.44
C LYS A 69 -7.82 3.12 -9.13
N PHE A 70 -8.49 3.06 -7.99
CA PHE A 70 -9.42 4.09 -7.55
C PHE A 70 -8.77 5.48 -7.46
N CYS A 71 -7.59 5.56 -6.84
CA CYS A 71 -6.88 6.83 -6.71
C CYS A 71 -6.45 7.40 -8.06
N LEU A 72 -5.93 6.56 -8.98
CA LEU A 72 -5.57 6.97 -10.33
C LEU A 72 -6.78 7.48 -11.12
N GLU A 73 -7.89 6.77 -11.11
CA GLU A 73 -9.12 7.16 -11.83
C GLU A 73 -9.75 8.45 -11.31
N ASN A 74 -9.55 8.77 -10.04
CA ASN A 74 -10.10 9.97 -9.41
C ASN A 74 -9.09 11.12 -9.25
N ASN A 75 -7.88 11.01 -9.80
CA ASN A 75 -6.80 11.98 -9.66
C ASN A 75 -6.47 12.30 -8.18
N ILE A 76 -6.39 11.26 -7.35
CA ILE A 76 -6.05 11.36 -5.93
C ILE A 76 -4.60 10.88 -5.76
N GLN A 77 -3.76 11.71 -5.14
CA GLN A 77 -2.43 11.28 -4.71
C GLN A 77 -2.58 10.29 -3.56
N LEU A 78 -1.99 9.10 -3.71
CA LEU A 78 -1.92 8.10 -2.65
C LEU A 78 -0.49 8.00 -2.12
N ILE A 79 -0.33 8.10 -0.81
CA ILE A 79 0.92 7.85 -0.10
C ILE A 79 0.67 6.72 0.88
N THR A 80 1.32 5.59 0.68
CA THR A 80 1.22 4.45 1.61
C THR A 80 2.58 4.02 2.08
N THR A 81 2.70 3.64 3.35
CA THR A 81 3.84 2.88 3.86
C THR A 81 3.46 1.40 3.96
N SER A 82 4.40 0.52 3.70
CA SER A 82 4.25 -0.92 3.90
C SER A 82 5.62 -1.59 3.93
N ASN A 83 5.72 -2.66 4.69
CA ASN A 83 6.81 -3.62 4.66
C ASN A 83 6.35 -5.00 4.16
N ASP A 84 5.15 -5.09 3.63
CA ASP A 84 4.51 -6.30 3.15
C ASP A 84 5.05 -6.70 1.76
N SER A 85 5.67 -7.87 1.68
CA SER A 85 6.29 -8.38 0.46
C SER A 85 5.27 -8.58 -0.68
N PHE A 86 4.03 -8.93 -0.34
CA PHE A 86 3.00 -9.21 -1.34
C PHE A 86 2.54 -7.93 -2.04
N LEU A 87 2.40 -6.85 -1.27
CA LEU A 87 2.03 -5.55 -1.84
C LEU A 87 3.17 -4.99 -2.69
N MET A 88 4.41 -5.20 -2.28
CA MET A 88 5.59 -4.72 -3.00
C MET A 88 5.63 -5.26 -4.44
N ASP A 89 5.28 -6.53 -4.66
CA ASP A 89 5.25 -7.12 -6.00
C ASP A 89 4.09 -6.63 -6.88
N VAL A 90 3.09 -5.97 -6.30
CA VAL A 90 1.95 -5.41 -7.05
C VAL A 90 2.22 -3.99 -7.52
N VAL A 91 3.08 -3.25 -6.82
CA VAL A 91 3.36 -1.83 -7.09
C VAL A 91 4.56 -1.69 -7.99
N ASP A 92 4.38 -1.04 -9.14
CA ASP A 92 5.46 -0.72 -10.06
C ASP A 92 6.56 0.12 -9.37
N LEU A 93 7.82 -0.24 -9.57
CA LEU A 93 8.99 0.38 -8.94
C LEU A 93 9.07 1.90 -9.16
N LYS A 94 8.52 2.42 -10.26
CA LYS A 94 8.49 3.87 -10.53
C LYS A 94 7.72 4.68 -9.48
N TYR A 95 6.87 4.03 -8.67
CA TYR A 95 6.12 4.68 -7.59
C TYR A 95 6.80 4.52 -6.22
N TRP A 96 7.92 3.81 -6.15
CA TRP A 96 8.58 3.53 -4.89
C TRP A 96 9.42 4.70 -4.39
N ASN A 97 9.39 4.87 -3.07
CA ASN A 97 10.35 5.69 -2.32
C ASN A 97 10.92 4.82 -1.20
N ILE A 98 12.14 4.33 -1.37
CA ILE A 98 12.82 3.49 -0.38
C ILE A 98 13.50 4.41 0.62
N LEU A 99 13.12 4.32 1.89
CA LEU A 99 13.71 5.13 2.95
C LEU A 99 14.87 4.39 3.61
N GLN A 100 16.06 4.96 3.54
CA GLN A 100 17.24 4.45 4.24
C GLN A 100 17.64 5.37 5.38
N ARG A 101 17.77 4.81 6.58
CA ARG A 101 18.26 5.53 7.75
C ARG A 101 19.70 5.19 8.03
N LYS A 102 20.53 6.23 8.21
CA LYS A 102 21.91 6.12 8.73
C LYS A 102 22.08 7.14 9.87
N GLY A 103 22.12 6.64 11.10
CA GLY A 103 22.16 7.49 12.30
C GLY A 103 20.94 8.38 12.41
N ASP A 104 21.13 9.68 12.36
CA ASP A 104 20.10 10.74 12.41
C ASP A 104 19.56 11.15 11.03
N LYS A 105 20.15 10.63 9.94
CA LYS A 105 19.77 10.99 8.57
C LYS A 105 18.89 9.92 7.93
N VAL A 106 17.83 10.36 7.25
CA VAL A 106 16.99 9.53 6.38
C VAL A 106 17.16 10.02 4.96
N THR A 107 17.45 9.09 4.03
CA THR A 107 17.56 9.39 2.60
C THR A 107 16.49 8.60 1.86
N ALA A 108 15.75 9.26 0.98
CA ALA A 108 14.83 8.62 0.06
C ALA A 108 15.57 8.24 -1.24
N ILE A 109 15.36 7.03 -1.72
CA ILE A 109 15.87 6.49 -2.98
C ILE A 109 14.67 6.17 -3.85
N ASN A 110 14.64 6.72 -5.04
CA ASN A 110 13.58 6.50 -6.03
C ASN A 110 14.13 6.61 -7.45
N ILE A 111 13.30 6.26 -8.43
CA ILE A 111 13.71 6.26 -9.84
C ILE A 111 14.19 7.63 -10.34
N TYR A 112 13.74 8.74 -9.73
CA TYR A 112 14.11 10.10 -10.16
C TYR A 112 15.49 10.54 -9.67
N ASN A 113 15.93 10.02 -8.50
CA ASN A 113 17.24 10.39 -7.94
C ASN A 113 18.29 9.28 -8.03
N SER A 114 17.90 8.09 -8.46
CA SER A 114 18.79 6.93 -8.61
C SER A 114 18.35 6.04 -9.79
N PRO A 115 18.14 6.59 -11.01
CA PRO A 115 17.58 5.83 -12.14
C PRO A 115 18.41 4.59 -12.47
N GLU A 116 19.73 4.69 -12.52
CA GLU A 116 20.64 3.59 -12.85
C GLU A 116 20.44 2.38 -11.90
N LEU A 117 20.21 2.62 -10.61
CA LEU A 117 19.96 1.55 -9.64
C LEU A 117 18.69 0.76 -9.99
N PHE A 118 17.62 1.45 -10.40
CA PHE A 118 16.36 0.79 -10.74
C PHE A 118 16.45 0.08 -12.09
N GLU A 119 17.11 0.68 -13.09
CA GLU A 119 17.38 0.04 -14.38
C GLU A 119 18.21 -1.23 -14.21
N ASP A 120 19.32 -1.19 -13.47
CA ASP A 120 20.16 -2.35 -13.21
C ASP A 120 19.41 -3.45 -12.44
N PHE A 121 18.51 -3.06 -11.52
CA PHE A 121 17.69 -4.03 -10.82
C PHE A 121 16.70 -4.73 -11.75
N GLU A 122 16.02 -4.01 -12.64
CA GLU A 122 15.08 -4.59 -13.60
C GLU A 122 15.75 -5.65 -14.51
N PHE A 123 17.01 -5.45 -14.88
CA PHE A 123 17.79 -6.43 -15.63
C PHE A 123 18.05 -7.74 -14.87
N THR A 124 17.96 -7.76 -13.54
CA THR A 124 18.17 -8.98 -12.76
C THR A 124 17.04 -10.00 -12.91
N GLY A 125 15.83 -9.55 -13.28
CA GLY A 125 14.64 -10.37 -13.32
C GLY A 125 14.11 -10.83 -11.95
N LEU A 126 14.63 -10.27 -10.87
CA LEU A 126 14.16 -10.51 -9.51
C LEU A 126 12.82 -9.79 -9.26
N ASN A 127 12.07 -10.24 -8.25
CA ASN A 127 10.83 -9.58 -7.86
C ASN A 127 11.08 -8.27 -7.11
N ASN A 128 10.08 -7.40 -7.02
CA ASN A 128 10.24 -6.09 -6.41
C ASN A 128 10.63 -6.14 -4.91
N PHE A 129 10.17 -7.17 -4.20
CA PHE A 129 10.55 -7.38 -2.80
C PHE A 129 12.06 -7.62 -2.65
N ASP A 130 12.70 -8.27 -3.63
CA ASP A 130 14.15 -8.51 -3.59
C ASP A 130 14.97 -7.23 -3.64
N LEU A 131 14.48 -6.16 -4.30
CA LEU A 131 15.13 -4.85 -4.24
C LEU A 131 15.20 -4.31 -2.82
N PHE A 132 14.14 -4.50 -2.04
CA PHE A 132 14.05 -4.05 -0.65
C PHE A 132 14.81 -4.97 0.31
N SER A 133 14.67 -6.29 0.17
CA SER A 133 15.15 -7.29 1.13
C SER A 133 16.62 -7.68 0.94
N SER A 134 17.17 -7.47 -0.26
CA SER A 134 18.55 -7.83 -0.58
C SER A 134 19.54 -6.69 -0.30
N ASP A 135 20.83 -7.01 -0.34
CA ASP A 135 21.91 -6.01 -0.28
C ASP A 135 22.11 -5.23 -1.58
N PHE A 136 21.20 -5.34 -2.56
CA PHE A 136 21.35 -4.74 -3.88
C PHE A 136 21.62 -3.24 -3.81
N ILE A 137 20.78 -2.51 -3.06
CA ILE A 137 20.92 -1.07 -2.85
C ILE A 137 22.26 -0.71 -2.17
N ALA A 138 22.71 -1.54 -1.23
CA ALA A 138 23.96 -1.30 -0.51
C ALA A 138 25.19 -1.51 -1.41
N ARG A 139 25.13 -2.47 -2.33
CA ARG A 139 26.21 -2.79 -3.28
C ARG A 139 26.33 -1.77 -4.39
N HIS A 140 25.22 -1.22 -4.85
CA HIS A 140 25.17 -0.25 -5.94
C HIS A 140 25.74 1.14 -5.56
N LYS A 141 25.89 1.42 -4.28
CA LYS A 141 26.42 2.70 -3.77
C LYS A 141 27.97 2.74 -3.66
N LYS A 142 28.67 1.73 -4.18
CA LYS A 142 30.14 1.74 -4.26
C LYS A 142 30.60 2.25 -5.61
#